data_c0678552018bce959f971d0b40ec83b2
#
_entry.id   c0678552018bce959f971d0b40ec83b2
#
_cell.length_a   1.000
_cell.length_b   1.000
_cell.length_c   1.000
_cell.angle_alpha   90.00
_cell.angle_beta   90.00
_cell.angle_gamma   90.00
#
_symmetry.space_group_name_H-M   'P 1'
#
loop_
_entity.id
_entity.type
_entity.pdbx_description
1 polymer ?
#
loop_
_entity_poly.entity_id
_entity_poly.type
_entity_poly.pdbx_seq_one_letter_code
_entity_poly.pdbx_strand_id
1 'polypeptide(L)'
;MRRGEMRPLMISVFLLHASKNPKHTYLLMHANNVTPDFAIRTRNLWKTYSVGGNDPVEALKGIDLDIPRGSIFGLLGPNGAGKSTFINILADLVNKSSGTVEIWGNDIDQARRQASAAIGIVPQELTIDPFFTPRETLELQAGYYGVPAPERRTAEILVALGLADKAETYTRRLSGGMKRRLMVAKALVHRPPVLVLDEPTAGVDVELRAQLWNYVRNLNAEGITVLLTTHYLEEAERMCDRIAIINNGDVVACDETNKLVRELDRKEISITVTEPLAEIPASLQDMGARLESARTLVIRYRPSEMAIAKVLTAVDVAGLSVADLSVSEPALEDLFLEITRKVAN
;
A
#
# COMPACT_ATOMS: atom_id res chain seq x y z
N MET A 1 -39.82 -9.81 -1.61
CA MET A 1 -38.87 -8.82 -1.10
C MET A 1 -38.53 -9.14 0.38
N ARG A 2 -37.47 -9.86 0.64
CA ARG A 2 -36.96 -10.11 1.99
C ARG A 2 -35.59 -9.48 2.09
N ARG A 3 -35.45 -8.46 2.95
CA ARG A 3 -34.16 -7.81 3.30
C ARG A 3 -33.34 -8.84 4.07
N GLY A 4 -32.16 -9.19 3.53
CA GLY A 4 -31.17 -9.99 4.25
C GLY A 4 -30.53 -9.13 5.34
N GLU A 5 -30.74 -9.54 6.56
CA GLU A 5 -30.02 -9.01 7.72
C GLU A 5 -28.55 -9.40 7.64
N MET A 6 -27.69 -8.42 7.43
CA MET A 6 -26.26 -8.56 7.67
C MET A 6 -26.01 -8.65 9.18
N ARG A 7 -25.66 -9.86 9.64
CA ARG A 7 -25.31 -10.09 11.04
C ARG A 7 -23.97 -9.44 11.37
N PRO A 8 -23.81 -8.86 12.57
CA PRO A 8 -22.53 -8.34 13.07
C PRO A 8 -21.64 -9.52 13.52
N LEU A 9 -20.87 -10.10 12.59
CA LEU A 9 -20.09 -11.33 12.81
C LEU A 9 -18.59 -11.08 13.00
N MET A 10 -18.13 -9.82 13.10
CA MET A 10 -16.69 -9.50 13.10
C MET A 10 -16.04 -9.33 14.49
N ILE A 11 -16.79 -9.36 15.58
CA ILE A 11 -16.20 -9.20 16.93
C ILE A 11 -15.90 -10.55 17.60
N SER A 12 -16.56 -11.62 17.19
CA SER A 12 -16.49 -12.92 17.89
C SER A 12 -15.28 -13.81 17.56
N VAL A 13 -14.62 -13.63 16.43
CA VAL A 13 -13.56 -14.59 16.00
C VAL A 13 -12.25 -14.39 16.76
N PHE A 14 -11.93 -13.16 17.20
CA PHE A 14 -10.72 -12.91 18.00
C PHE A 14 -10.82 -13.38 19.48
N LEU A 15 -12.01 -13.62 19.98
CA LEU A 15 -12.22 -13.96 21.40
C LEU A 15 -12.04 -15.43 21.75
N LEU A 16 -12.04 -16.34 20.76
CA LEU A 16 -12.11 -17.80 21.05
C LEU A 16 -10.76 -18.49 21.26
N HIS A 17 -9.61 -17.80 21.07
CA HIS A 17 -8.27 -18.40 21.20
C HIS A 17 -7.33 -17.68 22.18
N ALA A 18 -7.86 -16.90 23.12
CA ALA A 18 -7.04 -16.35 24.18
C ALA A 18 -6.42 -17.50 25.01
N SER A 19 -5.09 -17.58 25.01
CA SER A 19 -4.32 -18.49 25.85
C SER A 19 -4.69 -18.31 27.32
N LYS A 20 -4.74 -19.38 28.10
CA LYS A 20 -4.92 -19.34 29.56
C LYS A 20 -3.84 -18.50 30.28
N ASN A 21 -2.75 -18.07 29.58
CA ASN A 21 -1.71 -17.20 30.11
C ASN A 21 -1.26 -16.18 29.03
N PRO A 22 -1.85 -14.97 28.97
CA PRO A 22 -1.51 -13.92 28.01
C PRO A 22 -0.06 -13.42 28.14
N LYS A 23 0.54 -13.46 29.33
CA LYS A 23 1.96 -13.09 29.57
C LYS A 23 2.92 -13.99 28.78
N HIS A 24 2.58 -15.27 28.62
CA HIS A 24 3.42 -16.22 27.91
C HIS A 24 3.48 -15.93 26.39
N THR A 25 2.37 -15.47 25.82
CA THR A 25 2.30 -15.10 24.40
C THR A 25 3.17 -13.88 24.10
N TYR A 26 3.07 -12.83 24.91
CA TYR A 26 3.88 -11.61 24.75
C TYR A 26 5.39 -11.87 24.88
N LEU A 27 5.82 -12.70 25.85
CA LEU A 27 7.22 -13.10 26.05
C LEU A 27 7.75 -13.95 24.90
N LEU A 28 6.93 -14.85 24.33
CA LEU A 28 7.34 -15.68 23.18
C LEU A 28 7.56 -14.86 21.90
N MET A 29 6.86 -13.73 21.73
CA MET A 29 7.03 -12.83 20.58
C MET A 29 8.40 -12.16 20.55
N HIS A 30 9.00 -11.92 21.73
CA HIS A 30 10.28 -11.20 21.88
C HIS A 30 11.46 -12.14 22.18
N ALA A 31 11.21 -13.44 22.33
CA ALA A 31 12.22 -14.42 22.73
C ALA A 31 13.04 -15.02 21.56
N ASN A 32 12.52 -14.96 20.32
CA ASN A 32 13.27 -15.46 19.16
C ASN A 32 14.21 -14.37 18.61
N ASN A 33 15.46 -14.44 18.99
CA ASN A 33 16.54 -13.53 18.56
C ASN A 33 16.98 -13.67 17.08
N VAL A 34 16.30 -14.46 16.27
CA VAL A 34 16.61 -14.60 14.84
C VAL A 34 15.70 -13.67 14.06
N THR A 35 16.29 -12.57 13.61
CA THR A 35 15.59 -11.65 12.69
C THR A 35 15.62 -12.25 11.28
N PRO A 36 14.46 -12.52 10.65
CA PRO A 36 14.42 -13.09 9.30
C PRO A 36 14.83 -12.04 8.24
N ASP A 37 15.31 -12.50 7.09
CA ASP A 37 15.62 -11.62 5.95
C ASP A 37 14.36 -10.98 5.35
N PHE A 38 13.25 -11.68 5.42
CA PHE A 38 11.95 -11.24 4.90
C PHE A 38 10.93 -11.09 6.03
N ALA A 39 10.21 -9.99 6.00
CA ALA A 39 9.13 -9.71 6.94
C ALA A 39 7.88 -10.54 6.62
N ILE A 40 7.60 -10.71 5.33
CA ILE A 40 6.55 -11.59 4.80
C ILE A 40 7.13 -12.38 3.65
N ARG A 41 6.86 -13.68 3.61
CA ARG A 41 7.22 -14.56 2.50
C ARG A 41 6.03 -15.42 2.12
N THR A 42 5.72 -15.48 0.84
CA THR A 42 4.71 -16.40 0.31
C THR A 42 5.30 -17.28 -0.79
N ARG A 43 4.87 -18.54 -0.85
CA ARG A 43 5.27 -19.49 -1.89
C ARG A 43 4.06 -20.24 -2.39
N ASN A 44 3.86 -20.14 -3.70
CA ASN A 44 2.77 -20.80 -4.42
C ASN A 44 1.42 -20.59 -3.71
N LEU A 45 1.14 -19.33 -3.30
CA LEU A 45 -0.06 -19.01 -2.53
C LEU A 45 -1.29 -18.96 -3.43
N TRP A 46 -2.23 -19.85 -3.21
CA TRP A 46 -3.50 -19.93 -3.91
C TRP A 46 -4.68 -19.58 -3.02
N LYS A 47 -5.66 -18.91 -3.61
CA LYS A 47 -6.98 -18.74 -3.02
C LYS A 47 -8.07 -18.87 -4.06
N THR A 48 -8.92 -19.86 -3.89
CA THR A 48 -10.13 -20.08 -4.68
C THR A 48 -11.34 -19.92 -3.78
N TYR A 49 -12.32 -19.16 -4.22
CA TYR A 49 -13.62 -19.03 -3.57
C TYR A 49 -14.65 -19.86 -4.34
N SER A 50 -15.39 -20.70 -3.63
CA SER A 50 -16.53 -21.44 -4.17
C SER A 50 -17.81 -20.83 -3.60
N VAL A 51 -18.63 -20.22 -4.44
CA VAL A 51 -19.91 -19.62 -4.05
C VAL A 51 -21.04 -20.44 -4.66
N GLY A 52 -21.73 -21.20 -3.84
CA GLY A 52 -22.97 -21.93 -4.05
C GLY A 52 -23.47 -22.06 -5.50
N GLY A 53 -22.90 -23.01 -6.29
CA GLY A 53 -23.36 -23.33 -7.64
C GLY A 53 -22.77 -22.49 -8.78
N ASN A 54 -21.94 -21.50 -8.50
CA ASN A 54 -21.19 -20.77 -9.52
C ASN A 54 -19.80 -21.36 -9.73
N ASP A 55 -19.18 -21.08 -10.86
CA ASP A 55 -17.82 -21.46 -11.14
C ASP A 55 -16.87 -20.92 -10.06
N PRO A 56 -15.87 -21.70 -9.64
CA PRO A 56 -14.90 -21.25 -8.64
C PRO A 56 -14.13 -20.02 -9.13
N VAL A 57 -14.01 -19.00 -8.27
CA VAL A 57 -13.24 -17.79 -8.56
C VAL A 57 -11.85 -17.90 -7.95
N GLU A 58 -10.83 -17.95 -8.78
CA GLU A 58 -9.43 -17.93 -8.36
C GLU A 58 -8.99 -16.50 -8.07
N ALA A 59 -8.95 -16.14 -6.80
CA ALA A 59 -8.58 -14.79 -6.37
C ALA A 59 -7.06 -14.60 -6.24
N LEU A 60 -6.29 -15.68 -5.98
CA LEU A 60 -4.83 -15.72 -6.00
C LEU A 60 -4.38 -16.98 -6.72
N LYS A 61 -3.36 -16.86 -7.58
CA LYS A 61 -2.91 -17.89 -8.50
C LYS A 61 -1.42 -18.17 -8.36
N GLY A 62 -1.02 -18.79 -7.25
CA GLY A 62 0.38 -19.16 -7.04
C GLY A 62 1.29 -17.98 -6.74
N ILE A 63 0.88 -17.08 -5.87
CA ILE A 63 1.66 -15.88 -5.53
C ILE A 63 2.95 -16.26 -4.80
N ASP A 64 4.08 -15.95 -5.44
CA ASP A 64 5.42 -15.95 -4.83
C ASP A 64 5.83 -14.50 -4.55
N LEU A 65 5.98 -14.13 -3.29
CA LEU A 65 6.32 -12.78 -2.91
C LEU A 65 7.21 -12.75 -1.67
N ASP A 66 8.31 -12.02 -1.77
CA ASP A 66 9.24 -11.73 -0.69
C ASP A 66 9.21 -10.24 -0.35
N ILE A 67 8.75 -9.89 0.85
CA ILE A 67 8.76 -8.53 1.37
C ILE A 67 9.97 -8.38 2.30
N PRO A 68 10.99 -7.61 1.90
CA PRO A 68 12.21 -7.45 2.70
C PRO A 68 11.91 -6.78 4.05
N ARG A 69 12.65 -7.17 5.07
CA ARG A 69 12.57 -6.53 6.37
C ARG A 69 13.00 -5.06 6.30
N GLY A 70 12.29 -4.20 7.02
CA GLY A 70 12.59 -2.77 7.14
C GLY A 70 12.28 -1.95 5.88
N SER A 71 11.59 -2.55 4.89
CA SER A 71 11.15 -1.83 3.70
C SER A 71 9.74 -1.27 3.85
N ILE A 72 9.45 -0.22 3.09
CA ILE A 72 8.08 0.17 2.74
C ILE A 72 7.76 -0.49 1.40
N PHE A 73 6.87 -1.47 1.40
CA PHE A 73 6.53 -2.28 0.24
C PHE A 73 5.12 -1.97 -0.26
N GLY A 74 5.00 -1.62 -1.54
CA GLY A 74 3.71 -1.35 -2.20
C GLY A 74 3.12 -2.61 -2.82
N LEU A 75 1.84 -2.88 -2.57
CA LEU A 75 1.06 -3.92 -3.24
C LEU A 75 -0.04 -3.24 -4.06
N LEU A 76 0.16 -3.13 -5.36
CA LEU A 76 -0.70 -2.40 -6.28
C LEU A 76 -1.49 -3.34 -7.17
N GLY A 77 -2.55 -2.82 -7.78
CA GLY A 77 -3.37 -3.58 -8.73
C GLY A 77 -4.78 -2.98 -8.83
N PRO A 78 -5.53 -3.30 -9.88
CA PRO A 78 -6.91 -2.85 -10.03
C PRO A 78 -7.82 -3.46 -8.96
N ASN A 79 -9.06 -2.96 -8.90
CA ASN A 79 -10.07 -3.56 -8.04
C ASN A 79 -10.35 -5.00 -8.50
N GLY A 80 -10.44 -5.92 -7.54
CA GLY A 80 -10.62 -7.35 -7.84
C GLY A 80 -9.33 -8.10 -8.17
N ALA A 81 -8.15 -7.45 -8.21
CA ALA A 81 -6.89 -8.10 -8.54
C ALA A 81 -6.41 -9.15 -7.53
N GLY A 82 -6.97 -9.19 -6.31
CA GLY A 82 -6.57 -10.13 -5.25
C GLY A 82 -5.91 -9.48 -4.03
N LYS A 83 -5.64 -8.16 -4.04
CA LYS A 83 -4.96 -7.45 -2.93
C LYS A 83 -5.62 -7.67 -1.57
N SER A 84 -6.91 -7.40 -1.46
CA SER A 84 -7.66 -7.58 -0.20
C SER A 84 -7.73 -9.04 0.22
N THR A 85 -7.76 -10.00 -0.73
CA THR A 85 -7.67 -11.43 -0.42
C THR A 85 -6.31 -11.77 0.17
N PHE A 86 -5.23 -11.25 -0.40
CA PHE A 86 -3.87 -11.42 0.12
C PHE A 86 -3.76 -10.87 1.55
N ILE A 87 -4.19 -9.62 1.78
CA ILE A 87 -4.18 -8.99 3.11
C ILE A 87 -5.05 -9.79 4.10
N ASN A 88 -6.23 -10.25 3.71
CA ASN A 88 -7.12 -11.02 4.59
C ASN A 88 -6.53 -12.39 4.97
N ILE A 89 -5.69 -12.99 4.13
CA ILE A 89 -4.94 -14.20 4.48
C ILE A 89 -3.87 -13.86 5.53
N LEU A 90 -3.10 -12.76 5.34
CA LEU A 90 -2.14 -12.29 6.35
C LEU A 90 -2.81 -11.93 7.68
N ALA A 91 -4.03 -11.39 7.62
CA ALA A 91 -4.86 -11.02 8.77
C ALA A 91 -5.48 -12.23 9.50
N ASP A 92 -5.30 -13.44 8.98
CA ASP A 92 -5.96 -14.64 9.50
C ASP A 92 -7.51 -14.58 9.43
N LEU A 93 -8.05 -13.74 8.53
CA LEU A 93 -9.49 -13.60 8.29
C LEU A 93 -9.98 -14.55 7.19
N VAL A 94 -9.10 -14.96 6.29
CA VAL A 94 -9.38 -15.86 5.16
C VAL A 94 -8.35 -16.98 5.12
N ASN A 95 -8.80 -18.23 5.12
CA ASN A 95 -7.91 -19.37 4.92
C ASN A 95 -7.45 -19.43 3.46
N LYS A 96 -6.15 -19.62 3.24
CA LYS A 96 -5.60 -19.92 1.91
C LYS A 96 -6.11 -21.29 1.40
N SER A 97 -6.11 -21.48 0.07
CA SER A 97 -6.44 -22.78 -0.53
C SER A 97 -5.23 -23.72 -0.55
N SER A 98 -4.04 -23.19 -0.85
CA SER A 98 -2.77 -23.91 -0.82
C SER A 98 -1.58 -22.96 -0.77
N GLY A 99 -0.35 -23.48 -0.75
CA GLY A 99 0.88 -22.71 -0.63
C GLY A 99 1.30 -22.45 0.82
N THR A 100 2.37 -21.69 1.02
CA THR A 100 2.89 -21.30 2.34
C THR A 100 2.93 -19.81 2.51
N VAL A 101 2.72 -19.35 3.74
CA VAL A 101 2.82 -17.93 4.13
C VAL A 101 3.55 -17.85 5.46
N GLU A 102 4.63 -17.09 5.48
CA GLU A 102 5.39 -16.79 6.69
C GLU A 102 5.31 -15.29 7.00
N ILE A 103 5.08 -14.97 8.27
CA ILE A 103 5.12 -13.60 8.79
C ILE A 103 6.18 -13.57 9.88
N TRP A 104 7.23 -12.79 9.66
CA TRP A 104 8.40 -12.70 10.54
C TRP A 104 9.00 -14.06 10.87
N GLY A 105 9.11 -14.93 9.84
CA GLY A 105 9.62 -16.31 9.97
C GLY A 105 8.67 -17.29 10.63
N ASN A 106 7.43 -16.91 10.92
CA ASN A 106 6.41 -17.79 11.49
C ASN A 106 5.41 -18.19 10.41
N ASP A 107 5.30 -19.49 10.14
CA ASP A 107 4.29 -20.03 9.24
C ASP A 107 2.90 -19.83 9.84
N ILE A 108 1.95 -19.30 9.05
CA ILE A 108 0.60 -18.96 9.54
C ILE A 108 -0.24 -20.19 9.94
N ASP A 109 0.07 -21.38 9.44
CA ASP A 109 -0.65 -22.61 9.81
C ASP A 109 -0.04 -23.27 11.05
N GLN A 110 1.31 -23.27 11.15
CA GLN A 110 2.04 -23.96 12.23
C GLN A 110 2.24 -23.10 13.48
N ALA A 111 2.47 -21.79 13.27
CA ALA A 111 2.77 -20.82 14.32
C ALA A 111 1.80 -19.63 14.29
N ARG A 112 0.50 -19.91 14.13
CA ARG A 112 -0.57 -18.92 13.89
C ARG A 112 -0.55 -17.74 14.86
N ARG A 113 -0.38 -18.00 16.15
CA ARG A 113 -0.36 -16.94 17.18
C ARG A 113 0.84 -16.03 17.05
N GLN A 114 2.02 -16.61 16.79
CA GLN A 114 3.27 -15.87 16.60
C GLN A 114 3.19 -15.02 15.32
N ALA A 115 2.67 -15.59 14.23
CA ALA A 115 2.44 -14.87 12.99
C ALA A 115 1.45 -13.70 13.17
N SER A 116 0.29 -13.93 13.82
CA SER A 116 -0.70 -12.87 14.09
C SER A 116 -0.17 -11.79 15.04
N ALA A 117 0.75 -12.15 15.92
CA ALA A 117 1.37 -11.22 16.85
C ALA A 117 2.51 -10.40 16.21
N ALA A 118 3.10 -10.89 15.13
CA ALA A 118 4.12 -10.19 14.38
C ALA A 118 3.56 -9.14 13.39
N ILE A 119 2.23 -9.04 13.26
CA ILE A 119 1.60 -8.17 12.27
C ILE A 119 0.54 -7.26 12.92
N GLY A 120 0.56 -5.98 12.57
CA GLY A 120 -0.51 -5.03 12.84
C GLY A 120 -1.21 -4.67 11.54
N ILE A 121 -2.54 -4.65 11.52
CA ILE A 121 -3.31 -4.41 10.29
C ILE A 121 -4.27 -3.25 10.49
N VAL A 122 -4.23 -2.33 9.54
CA VAL A 122 -5.16 -1.20 9.41
C VAL A 122 -6.02 -1.46 8.17
N PRO A 123 -7.26 -1.92 8.33
CA PRO A 123 -8.15 -2.20 7.21
C PRO A 123 -8.64 -0.91 6.53
N GLN A 124 -9.15 -1.04 5.33
CA GLN A 124 -9.74 0.05 4.55
C GLN A 124 -10.95 0.65 5.27
N GLU A 125 -11.82 -0.17 5.85
CA GLU A 125 -13.00 0.28 6.56
C GLU A 125 -12.68 0.71 8.01
N LEU A 126 -13.36 1.77 8.48
CA LEU A 126 -13.22 2.28 9.84
C LEU A 126 -14.04 1.43 10.81
N THR A 127 -13.45 0.36 11.32
CA THR A 127 -14.08 -0.55 12.31
C THR A 127 -13.67 -0.18 13.72
N ILE A 128 -14.30 0.88 14.29
CA ILE A 128 -14.06 1.34 15.65
C ILE A 128 -15.39 1.32 16.40
N ASP A 129 -15.38 0.78 17.62
CA ASP A 129 -16.56 0.81 18.48
C ASP A 129 -16.86 2.27 18.88
N PRO A 130 -18.10 2.77 18.65
CA PRO A 130 -18.47 4.16 18.90
C PRO A 130 -18.56 4.53 20.38
N PHE A 131 -18.58 3.56 21.29
CA PHE A 131 -18.82 3.74 22.73
C PHE A 131 -17.54 3.75 23.58
N PHE A 132 -16.38 3.44 22.99
CA PHE A 132 -15.10 3.55 23.67
C PHE A 132 -14.42 4.88 23.36
N THR A 133 -13.55 5.33 24.27
CA THR A 133 -12.59 6.40 24.01
C THR A 133 -11.35 5.85 23.31
N PRO A 134 -10.50 6.70 22.67
CA PRO A 134 -9.22 6.27 22.14
C PRO A 134 -8.35 5.52 23.15
N ARG A 135 -8.26 6.01 24.38
CA ARG A 135 -7.52 5.34 25.46
C ARG A 135 -8.06 3.95 25.73
N GLU A 136 -9.36 3.82 25.98
CA GLU A 136 -10.00 2.53 26.26
C GLU A 136 -9.82 1.56 25.09
N THR A 137 -9.96 2.03 23.84
CA THR A 137 -9.76 1.23 22.64
C THR A 137 -8.35 0.63 22.60
N LEU A 138 -7.31 1.43 22.88
CA LEU A 138 -5.93 0.97 22.87
C LEU A 138 -5.62 0.05 24.05
N GLU A 139 -6.13 0.37 25.24
CA GLU A 139 -5.95 -0.47 26.43
C GLU A 139 -6.57 -1.86 26.27
N LEU A 140 -7.79 -1.93 25.71
CA LEU A 140 -8.46 -3.19 25.38
C LEU A 140 -7.65 -3.99 24.34
N GLN A 141 -7.22 -3.33 23.28
CA GLN A 141 -6.43 -3.98 22.21
C GLN A 141 -5.10 -4.51 22.75
N ALA A 142 -4.38 -3.73 23.55
CA ALA A 142 -3.16 -4.17 24.23
C ALA A 142 -3.41 -5.39 25.13
N GLY A 143 -4.55 -5.41 25.83
CA GLY A 143 -4.99 -6.54 26.65
C GLY A 143 -5.22 -7.81 25.82
N TYR A 144 -5.81 -7.72 24.62
CA TYR A 144 -6.03 -8.86 23.74
C TYR A 144 -4.70 -9.48 23.25
N TYR A 145 -3.69 -8.66 23.01
CA TYR A 145 -2.34 -9.13 22.68
C TYR A 145 -1.51 -9.55 23.91
N GLY A 146 -2.09 -9.45 25.12
CA GLY A 146 -1.41 -9.82 26.35
C GLY A 146 -0.30 -8.88 26.79
N VAL A 147 -0.28 -7.63 26.30
CA VAL A 147 0.70 -6.62 26.70
C VAL A 147 0.49 -6.27 28.17
N PRO A 148 1.47 -6.50 29.07
CA PRO A 148 1.35 -6.17 30.49
C PRO A 148 1.08 -4.67 30.69
N ALA A 149 0.23 -4.31 31.66
CA ALA A 149 -0.14 -2.91 31.89
C ALA A 149 1.06 -1.94 32.03
N PRO A 150 2.16 -2.29 32.71
CA PRO A 150 3.33 -1.42 32.80
C PRO A 150 4.10 -1.21 31.48
N GLU A 151 3.87 -2.08 30.49
CA GLU A 151 4.57 -2.05 29.18
C GLU A 151 3.73 -1.39 28.09
N ARG A 152 2.48 -1.02 28.39
CA ARG A 152 1.58 -0.36 27.43
C ARG A 152 2.04 1.05 27.16
N ARG A 153 2.12 1.40 25.89
CA ARG A 153 2.53 2.73 25.43
C ARG A 153 1.36 3.58 24.94
N THR A 154 0.16 3.36 25.50
CA THR A 154 -1.08 4.02 25.06
C THR A 154 -0.94 5.53 24.99
N ALA A 155 -0.40 6.18 26.02
CA ALA A 155 -0.23 7.62 26.04
C ALA A 155 0.77 8.11 24.96
N GLU A 156 1.90 7.42 24.79
CA GLU A 156 2.91 7.76 23.80
C GLU A 156 2.34 7.64 22.37
N ILE A 157 1.61 6.55 22.09
CA ILE A 157 1.00 6.32 20.78
C ILE A 157 -0.04 7.40 20.46
N LEU A 158 -0.86 7.77 21.46
CA LEU A 158 -1.87 8.84 21.29
C LEU A 158 -1.20 10.20 21.03
N VAL A 159 -0.10 10.51 21.71
CA VAL A 159 0.68 11.74 21.45
C VAL A 159 1.28 11.71 20.03
N ALA A 160 1.94 10.62 19.67
CA ALA A 160 2.58 10.47 18.37
C ALA A 160 1.61 10.62 17.18
N LEU A 161 0.35 10.21 17.39
CA LEU A 161 -0.72 10.30 16.37
C LEU A 161 -1.59 11.56 16.51
N GLY A 162 -1.25 12.49 17.41
CA GLY A 162 -2.00 13.74 17.62
C GLY A 162 -3.44 13.48 18.08
N LEU A 163 -3.62 12.52 18.99
CA LEU A 163 -4.90 12.16 19.59
C LEU A 163 -4.94 12.35 21.11
N ALA A 164 -3.87 12.93 21.68
CA ALA A 164 -3.73 13.08 23.15
C ALA A 164 -4.86 13.93 23.76
N ASP A 165 -5.24 15.04 23.10
CA ASP A 165 -6.33 15.93 23.51
C ASP A 165 -7.73 15.31 23.39
N LYS A 166 -7.83 14.20 22.66
CA LYS A 166 -9.07 13.43 22.43
C LYS A 166 -9.06 12.07 23.10
N ALA A 167 -8.04 11.78 23.93
CA ALA A 167 -7.86 10.47 24.58
C ALA A 167 -9.11 9.98 25.34
N GLU A 168 -9.86 10.89 25.96
CA GLU A 168 -11.07 10.61 26.74
C GLU A 168 -12.38 10.98 26.00
N THR A 169 -12.30 11.32 24.71
CA THR A 169 -13.47 11.65 23.91
C THR A 169 -14.02 10.40 23.24
N TYR A 170 -15.32 10.10 23.37
CA TYR A 170 -15.90 8.95 22.68
C TYR A 170 -15.63 8.97 21.18
N THR A 171 -15.25 7.81 20.61
CA THR A 171 -14.84 7.66 19.21
C THR A 171 -15.92 8.08 18.22
N ARG A 172 -17.19 8.01 18.57
CA ARG A 172 -18.32 8.54 17.76
C ARG A 172 -18.22 10.05 17.48
N ARG A 173 -17.52 10.81 18.32
CA ARG A 173 -17.32 12.26 18.18
C ARG A 173 -16.05 12.63 17.44
N LEU A 174 -15.23 11.65 17.07
CA LEU A 174 -14.00 11.87 16.31
C LEU A 174 -14.33 12.10 14.83
N SER A 175 -13.54 12.95 14.18
CA SER A 175 -13.57 13.09 12.71
C SER A 175 -13.10 11.80 12.01
N GLY A 176 -13.37 11.67 10.72
CA GLY A 176 -12.90 10.52 9.93
C GLY A 176 -11.38 10.33 9.98
N GLY A 177 -10.62 11.42 9.84
CA GLY A 177 -9.17 11.40 9.95
C GLY A 177 -8.65 11.02 11.34
N MET A 178 -9.32 11.48 12.42
CA MET A 178 -8.99 11.05 13.79
C MET A 178 -9.26 9.55 13.99
N LYS A 179 -10.37 9.03 13.46
CA LYS A 179 -10.68 7.61 13.49
C LYS A 179 -9.62 6.79 12.71
N ARG A 180 -9.18 7.27 11.55
CA ARG A 180 -8.12 6.60 10.78
C ARG A 180 -6.82 6.54 11.56
N ARG A 181 -6.40 7.64 12.21
CA ARG A 181 -5.21 7.66 13.08
C ARG A 181 -5.37 6.72 14.29
N LEU A 182 -6.57 6.61 14.87
CA LEU A 182 -6.84 5.66 15.94
C LEU A 182 -6.75 4.21 15.48
N MET A 183 -7.14 3.89 14.24
CA MET A 183 -6.94 2.55 13.65
C MET A 183 -5.45 2.20 13.54
N VAL A 184 -4.62 3.15 13.11
CA VAL A 184 -3.16 2.97 13.08
C VAL A 184 -2.62 2.77 14.50
N ALA A 185 -3.05 3.61 15.47
CA ALA A 185 -2.71 3.44 16.87
C ALA A 185 -3.03 2.03 17.39
N LYS A 186 -4.23 1.54 17.09
CA LYS A 186 -4.71 0.22 17.48
C LYS A 186 -3.83 -0.90 16.92
N ALA A 187 -3.35 -0.77 15.67
CA ALA A 187 -2.48 -1.76 15.05
C ALA A 187 -1.07 -1.82 15.67
N LEU A 188 -0.65 -0.77 16.40
CA LEU A 188 0.70 -0.63 16.94
C LEU A 188 0.85 -0.96 18.43
N VAL A 189 -0.26 -1.18 19.15
CA VAL A 189 -0.24 -1.36 20.63
C VAL A 189 0.64 -2.51 21.11
N HIS A 190 0.80 -3.55 20.30
CA HIS A 190 1.60 -4.74 20.60
C HIS A 190 2.99 -4.74 19.96
N ARG A 191 3.42 -3.60 19.39
CA ARG A 191 4.73 -3.40 18.74
C ARG A 191 5.04 -4.44 17.66
N PRO A 192 4.18 -4.61 16.66
CA PRO A 192 4.45 -5.58 15.61
C PRO A 192 5.63 -5.14 14.74
N PRO A 193 6.51 -6.06 14.32
CA PRO A 193 7.58 -5.75 13.36
C PRO A 193 7.07 -5.51 11.93
N VAL A 194 5.80 -5.87 11.66
CA VAL A 194 5.15 -5.69 10.35
C VAL A 194 3.85 -4.91 10.52
N LEU A 195 3.69 -3.83 9.75
CA LEU A 195 2.47 -3.03 9.69
C LEU A 195 1.88 -3.11 8.28
N VAL A 196 0.61 -3.51 8.18
CA VAL A 196 -0.15 -3.54 6.93
C VAL A 196 -1.16 -2.40 6.92
N LEU A 197 -1.11 -1.58 5.88
CA LEU A 197 -1.99 -0.43 5.68
C LEU A 197 -2.80 -0.65 4.39
N ASP A 198 -4.08 -0.97 4.53
CA ASP A 198 -4.98 -1.16 3.40
C ASP A 198 -5.70 0.15 3.07
N GLU A 199 -5.27 0.81 1.98
CA GLU A 199 -5.76 2.11 1.52
C GLU A 199 -5.86 3.17 2.64
N PRO A 200 -4.77 3.47 3.36
CA PRO A 200 -4.83 4.24 4.60
C PRO A 200 -5.22 5.70 4.40
N THR A 201 -5.10 6.24 3.19
CA THR A 201 -5.35 7.64 2.83
C THR A 201 -6.67 7.85 2.09
N ALA A 202 -7.45 6.79 1.86
CA ALA A 202 -8.74 6.89 1.19
C ALA A 202 -9.70 7.82 1.99
N GLY A 203 -10.18 8.89 1.32
CA GLY A 203 -11.07 9.87 1.94
C GLY A 203 -10.44 10.76 3.01
N VAL A 204 -9.11 10.85 3.07
CA VAL A 204 -8.36 11.71 3.98
C VAL A 204 -7.90 12.97 3.23
N ASP A 205 -8.04 14.13 3.87
CA ASP A 205 -7.55 15.40 3.31
C ASP A 205 -6.02 15.44 3.20
N VAL A 206 -5.50 16.39 2.40
CA VAL A 206 -4.09 16.49 2.02
C VAL A 206 -3.17 16.67 3.24
N GLU A 207 -3.58 17.49 4.21
CA GLU A 207 -2.76 17.78 5.40
C GLU A 207 -2.63 16.55 6.31
N LEU A 208 -3.76 15.90 6.62
CA LEU A 208 -3.79 14.69 7.43
C LEU A 208 -3.07 13.53 6.74
N ARG A 209 -3.14 13.47 5.39
CA ARG A 209 -2.38 12.49 4.59
C ARG A 209 -0.88 12.67 4.76
N ALA A 210 -0.39 13.91 4.67
CA ALA A 210 1.03 14.21 4.88
C ALA A 210 1.51 13.84 6.29
N GLN A 211 0.70 14.12 7.33
CA GLN A 211 0.99 13.72 8.71
C GLN A 211 1.07 12.20 8.88
N LEU A 212 0.14 11.46 8.27
CA LEU A 212 0.14 9.99 8.31
C LEU A 212 1.40 9.42 7.65
N TRP A 213 1.78 9.92 6.48
CA TRP A 213 2.97 9.46 5.77
C TRP A 213 4.27 9.77 6.52
N ASN A 214 4.37 10.93 7.14
CA ASN A 214 5.52 11.26 8.01
C ASN A 214 5.60 10.29 9.20
N TYR A 215 4.47 9.96 9.80
CA TYR A 215 4.43 8.99 10.90
C TYR A 215 4.85 7.59 10.44
N VAL A 216 4.35 7.12 9.28
CA VAL A 216 4.73 5.82 8.70
C VAL A 216 6.22 5.76 8.40
N ARG A 217 6.81 6.83 7.85
CA ARG A 217 8.26 6.91 7.62
C ARG A 217 9.07 6.81 8.92
N ASN A 218 8.63 7.47 9.98
CA ASN A 218 9.27 7.38 11.29
C ASN A 218 9.24 5.96 11.84
N LEU A 219 8.09 5.28 11.76
CA LEU A 219 7.96 3.87 12.16
C LEU A 219 8.90 2.96 11.34
N ASN A 220 9.00 3.20 10.05
CA ASN A 220 9.92 2.45 9.19
C ASN A 220 11.39 2.73 9.53
N ALA A 221 11.76 3.98 9.82
CA ALA A 221 13.09 4.35 10.29
C ALA A 221 13.44 3.68 11.64
N GLU A 222 12.44 3.37 12.48
CA GLU A 222 12.58 2.58 13.70
C GLU A 222 12.69 1.06 13.43
N GLY A 223 12.63 0.62 12.16
CA GLY A 223 12.81 -0.77 11.72
C GLY A 223 11.52 -1.55 11.47
N ILE A 224 10.34 -0.92 11.57
CA ILE A 224 9.07 -1.58 11.22
C ILE A 224 8.98 -1.72 9.70
N THR A 225 8.66 -2.93 9.23
CA THR A 225 8.34 -3.18 7.82
C THR A 225 6.91 -2.77 7.55
N VAL A 226 6.68 -2.05 6.45
CA VAL A 226 5.34 -1.58 6.08
C VAL A 226 4.91 -2.22 4.76
N LEU A 227 3.76 -2.87 4.75
CA LEU A 227 3.05 -3.28 3.53
C LEU A 227 1.91 -2.31 3.29
N LEU A 228 1.93 -1.64 2.15
CA LEU A 228 0.98 -0.61 1.79
C LEU A 228 0.18 -1.02 0.56
N THR A 229 -1.15 -0.92 0.61
CA THR A 229 -1.97 -0.85 -0.60
C THR A 229 -2.47 0.59 -0.80
N THR A 230 -2.50 1.03 -2.03
CA THR A 230 -3.10 2.31 -2.42
C THR A 230 -3.55 2.26 -3.87
N HIS A 231 -4.53 3.06 -4.21
CA HIS A 231 -4.90 3.35 -5.59
C HIS A 231 -4.31 4.69 -6.08
N TYR A 232 -3.63 5.42 -5.20
CA TYR A 232 -2.87 6.63 -5.55
C TYR A 232 -1.44 6.23 -5.90
N LEU A 233 -1.16 6.08 -7.19
CA LEU A 233 0.14 5.58 -7.68
C LEU A 233 1.30 6.54 -7.32
N GLU A 234 1.05 7.85 -7.30
CA GLU A 234 2.03 8.85 -6.82
C GLU A 234 2.44 8.62 -5.36
N GLU A 235 1.51 8.17 -4.50
CA GLU A 235 1.85 7.85 -3.11
C GLU A 235 2.76 6.64 -3.04
N ALA A 236 2.45 5.59 -3.81
CA ALA A 236 3.27 4.39 -3.88
C ALA A 236 4.68 4.72 -4.38
N GLU A 237 4.79 5.54 -5.43
CA GLU A 237 6.07 5.97 -6.01
C GLU A 237 6.92 6.76 -4.99
N ARG A 238 6.29 7.64 -4.20
CA ARG A 238 6.97 8.47 -3.19
C ARG A 238 7.34 7.72 -1.91
N MET A 239 6.58 6.69 -1.57
CA MET A 239 6.66 6.05 -0.26
C MET A 239 7.36 4.70 -0.30
N CYS A 240 7.18 3.93 -1.38
CA CYS A 240 7.62 2.54 -1.41
C CYS A 240 9.03 2.38 -1.97
N ASP A 241 9.84 1.57 -1.30
CA ASP A 241 11.16 1.15 -1.79
C ASP A 241 11.01 0.14 -2.93
N ARG A 242 10.04 -0.76 -2.80
CA ARG A 242 9.72 -1.82 -3.75
C ARG A 242 8.20 -1.90 -3.94
N ILE A 243 7.80 -2.32 -5.13
CA ILE A 243 6.40 -2.46 -5.50
C ILE A 243 6.18 -3.81 -6.17
N ALA A 244 5.11 -4.49 -5.78
CA ALA A 244 4.54 -5.59 -6.54
C ALA A 244 3.20 -5.15 -7.15
N ILE A 245 2.99 -5.46 -8.42
CA ILE A 245 1.72 -5.25 -9.11
C ILE A 245 1.02 -6.59 -9.26
N ILE A 246 -0.19 -6.69 -8.68
CA ILE A 246 -1.06 -7.86 -8.84
C ILE A 246 -2.15 -7.54 -9.86
N ASN A 247 -2.38 -8.45 -10.79
CA ASN A 247 -3.50 -8.38 -11.72
C ASN A 247 -4.10 -9.77 -11.92
N ASN A 248 -5.44 -9.88 -11.81
CA ASN A 248 -6.19 -11.14 -11.96
C ASN A 248 -5.66 -12.31 -11.11
N GLY A 249 -5.13 -12.02 -9.92
CA GLY A 249 -4.60 -13.02 -9.00
C GLY A 249 -3.13 -13.39 -9.19
N ASP A 250 -2.44 -12.81 -10.19
CA ASP A 250 -1.04 -13.06 -10.50
C ASP A 250 -0.16 -11.86 -10.17
N VAL A 251 1.10 -12.07 -9.74
CA VAL A 251 2.10 -10.99 -9.64
C VAL A 251 2.68 -10.77 -11.04
N VAL A 252 2.35 -9.63 -11.64
CA VAL A 252 2.75 -9.28 -13.01
C VAL A 252 4.03 -8.44 -13.08
N ALA A 253 4.40 -7.78 -12.00
CA ALA A 253 5.68 -7.08 -11.82
C ALA A 253 6.03 -6.99 -10.34
N CYS A 254 7.33 -7.09 -10.00
CA CYS A 254 7.82 -6.90 -8.65
C CYS A 254 9.30 -6.49 -8.68
N ASP A 255 9.61 -5.22 -8.38
CA ASP A 255 10.99 -4.74 -8.27
C ASP A 255 11.07 -3.46 -7.40
N GLU A 256 12.27 -2.89 -7.30
CA GLU A 256 12.50 -1.55 -6.75
C GLU A 256 11.68 -0.51 -7.52
N THR A 257 11.04 0.40 -6.81
CA THR A 257 10.17 1.43 -7.40
C THR A 257 10.86 2.21 -8.52
N ASN A 258 12.10 2.64 -8.28
CA ASN A 258 12.88 3.38 -9.27
C ASN A 258 13.22 2.55 -10.52
N LYS A 259 13.38 1.23 -10.40
CA LYS A 259 13.63 0.35 -11.55
C LYS A 259 12.38 0.19 -12.40
N LEU A 260 11.23 -0.07 -11.75
CA LEU A 260 9.95 -0.19 -12.45
C LEU A 260 9.61 1.05 -13.28
N VAL A 261 9.87 2.25 -12.73
CA VAL A 261 9.65 3.51 -13.46
C VAL A 261 10.63 3.65 -14.63
N ARG A 262 11.91 3.28 -14.43
CA ARG A 262 12.94 3.37 -15.50
C ARG A 262 12.75 2.36 -16.64
N GLU A 263 12.15 1.19 -16.38
CA GLU A 263 11.87 0.19 -17.40
C GLU A 263 10.94 0.68 -18.50
N LEU A 264 10.17 1.73 -18.25
CA LEU A 264 9.32 2.37 -19.27
C LEU A 264 10.13 3.01 -20.40
N ASP A 265 11.43 3.31 -20.18
CA ASP A 265 12.32 3.95 -21.17
C ASP A 265 11.62 5.01 -22.02
N ARG A 266 10.81 5.84 -21.38
CA ARG A 266 10.04 6.89 -22.03
C ARG A 266 10.25 8.19 -21.29
N LYS A 267 10.45 9.29 -22.03
CA LYS A 267 10.42 10.65 -21.50
C LYS A 267 9.51 11.49 -22.37
N GLU A 268 8.92 12.50 -21.74
CA GLU A 268 8.10 13.47 -22.43
C GLU A 268 8.74 14.85 -22.30
N ILE A 269 8.93 15.52 -23.42
CA ILE A 269 9.40 16.90 -23.49
C ILE A 269 8.21 17.78 -23.87
N SER A 270 7.90 18.74 -23.03
CA SER A 270 6.93 19.79 -23.30
C SER A 270 7.68 21.08 -23.62
N ILE A 271 7.46 21.63 -24.80
CA ILE A 271 8.13 22.82 -25.33
C ILE A 271 7.09 23.90 -25.56
N THR A 272 7.17 24.99 -24.80
CA THR A 272 6.32 26.14 -25.00
C THR A 272 7.06 27.19 -25.86
N VAL A 273 6.45 27.53 -26.99
CA VAL A 273 7.00 28.51 -27.92
C VAL A 273 6.39 29.92 -27.71
N THR A 274 7.15 30.93 -28.10
CA THR A 274 6.72 32.34 -27.93
C THR A 274 5.54 32.72 -28.82
N GLU A 275 5.50 32.16 -30.04
CA GLU A 275 4.44 32.42 -31.01
C GLU A 275 3.52 31.22 -31.19
N PRO A 276 2.21 31.46 -31.43
CA PRO A 276 1.31 30.33 -31.70
C PRO A 276 1.67 29.59 -32.98
N LEU A 277 1.64 28.26 -32.94
CA LEU A 277 1.86 27.42 -34.10
C LEU A 277 0.51 27.06 -34.75
N ALA A 278 0.41 27.31 -36.06
CA ALA A 278 -0.72 26.85 -36.86
C ALA A 278 -0.61 25.34 -37.18
N GLU A 279 0.62 24.86 -37.44
CA GLU A 279 0.92 23.48 -37.76
C GLU A 279 2.27 23.08 -37.13
N ILE A 280 2.45 21.78 -36.91
CA ILE A 280 3.72 21.24 -36.39
C ILE A 280 4.74 21.18 -37.54
N PRO A 281 5.94 21.77 -37.40
CA PRO A 281 7.01 21.64 -38.39
C PRO A 281 7.32 20.17 -38.73
N ALA A 282 7.59 19.88 -40.02
CA ALA A 282 7.80 18.51 -40.49
C ALA A 282 8.93 17.78 -39.73
N SER A 283 10.02 18.48 -39.39
CA SER A 283 11.13 17.92 -38.60
C SER A 283 10.72 17.42 -37.21
N LEU A 284 9.68 18.00 -36.63
CA LEU A 284 9.13 17.62 -35.33
C LEU A 284 7.98 16.59 -35.46
N GLN A 285 7.24 16.62 -36.59
CA GLN A 285 6.24 15.58 -36.90
C GLN A 285 6.88 14.19 -36.97
N ASP A 286 8.04 14.07 -37.63
CA ASP A 286 8.80 12.83 -37.74
C ASP A 286 9.28 12.28 -36.39
N MET A 287 9.37 13.16 -35.36
CA MET A 287 9.69 12.78 -33.99
C MET A 287 8.45 12.46 -33.14
N GLY A 288 7.26 12.44 -33.73
CA GLY A 288 6.00 12.18 -33.03
C GLY A 288 5.50 13.34 -32.18
N ALA A 289 5.91 14.58 -32.52
CA ALA A 289 5.42 15.78 -31.83
C ALA A 289 3.90 15.92 -31.96
N ARG A 290 3.26 16.41 -30.90
CA ARG A 290 1.84 16.73 -30.86
C ARG A 290 1.65 18.13 -30.30
N LEU A 291 0.64 18.85 -30.79
CA LEU A 291 0.21 20.11 -30.20
C LEU A 291 -0.74 19.81 -29.02
N GLU A 292 -0.34 20.18 -27.83
CA GLU A 292 -1.19 20.16 -26.64
C GLU A 292 -2.00 21.47 -26.53
N SER A 293 -1.41 22.56 -26.95
CA SER A 293 -2.06 23.87 -27.09
C SER A 293 -1.48 24.61 -28.29
N ALA A 294 -2.04 25.77 -28.63
CA ALA A 294 -1.52 26.60 -29.73
C ALA A 294 -0.03 26.99 -29.57
N ARG A 295 0.53 26.87 -28.38
CA ARG A 295 1.93 27.25 -28.09
C ARG A 295 2.74 26.14 -27.45
N THR A 296 2.17 24.96 -27.19
CA THR A 296 2.85 23.87 -26.47
C THR A 296 2.92 22.65 -27.34
N LEU A 297 4.15 22.24 -27.65
CA LEU A 297 4.49 21.00 -28.32
C LEU A 297 4.90 19.94 -27.29
N VAL A 298 4.40 18.73 -27.45
CA VAL A 298 4.77 17.58 -26.61
C VAL A 298 5.37 16.50 -27.49
N ILE A 299 6.56 16.02 -27.11
CA ILE A 299 7.27 14.94 -27.79
C ILE A 299 7.58 13.83 -26.81
N ARG A 300 7.08 12.63 -27.08
CA ARG A 300 7.41 11.42 -26.33
C ARG A 300 8.54 10.67 -27.04
N TYR A 301 9.62 10.42 -26.32
CA TYR A 301 10.78 9.74 -26.88
C TYR A 301 11.35 8.70 -25.91
N ARG A 302 12.15 7.78 -26.46
CA ARG A 302 12.90 6.79 -25.67
C ARG A 302 14.35 7.26 -25.53
N PRO A 303 14.82 7.51 -24.30
CA PRO A 303 16.21 7.92 -24.06
C PRO A 303 17.25 6.96 -24.63
N SER A 304 16.96 5.64 -24.68
CA SER A 304 17.83 4.64 -25.29
C SER A 304 17.95 4.76 -26.81
N GLU A 305 16.94 5.31 -27.50
CA GLU A 305 16.88 5.44 -28.95
C GLU A 305 17.19 6.87 -29.45
N MET A 306 16.88 7.88 -28.63
CA MET A 306 16.97 9.29 -29.01
C MET A 306 17.53 10.15 -27.87
N ALA A 307 18.62 10.84 -28.11
CA ALA A 307 19.15 11.85 -27.19
C ALA A 307 18.29 13.12 -27.21
N ILE A 308 18.07 13.76 -26.06
CA ILE A 308 17.36 15.05 -25.95
C ILE A 308 17.95 16.14 -26.85
N ALA A 309 19.27 16.13 -27.04
CA ALA A 309 19.95 17.07 -27.92
C ALA A 309 19.42 17.04 -29.36
N LYS A 310 18.99 15.87 -29.86
CA LYS A 310 18.41 15.74 -31.20
C LYS A 310 17.07 16.47 -31.30
N VAL A 311 16.26 16.41 -30.25
CA VAL A 311 14.98 17.13 -30.16
C VAL A 311 15.22 18.64 -30.15
N LEU A 312 16.15 19.12 -29.33
CA LEU A 312 16.49 20.56 -29.25
C LEU A 312 17.04 21.08 -30.58
N THR A 313 17.89 20.30 -31.26
CA THR A 313 18.38 20.66 -32.59
C THR A 313 17.24 20.76 -33.61
N ALA A 314 16.27 19.85 -33.58
CA ALA A 314 15.14 19.90 -34.49
C ALA A 314 14.22 21.12 -34.25
N VAL A 315 14.08 21.54 -32.99
CA VAL A 315 13.34 22.76 -32.60
C VAL A 315 14.06 24.00 -33.14
N ASP A 316 15.40 24.08 -32.99
CA ASP A 316 16.24 25.18 -33.49
C ASP A 316 16.19 25.25 -35.02
N VAL A 317 16.36 24.11 -35.71
CA VAL A 317 16.25 24.04 -37.17
C VAL A 317 14.87 24.44 -37.70
N ALA A 318 13.82 24.16 -36.92
CA ALA A 318 12.45 24.59 -37.23
C ALA A 318 12.25 26.12 -37.01
N GLY A 319 13.24 26.84 -36.50
CA GLY A 319 13.19 28.27 -36.25
C GLY A 319 12.24 28.68 -35.13
N LEU A 320 11.93 27.74 -34.19
CA LEU A 320 11.00 27.97 -33.10
C LEU A 320 11.71 28.65 -31.93
N SER A 321 11.18 29.82 -31.51
CA SER A 321 11.65 30.50 -30.29
C SER A 321 11.02 29.83 -29.04
N VAL A 322 11.85 29.17 -28.23
CA VAL A 322 11.41 28.48 -27.00
C VAL A 322 11.23 29.51 -25.89
N ALA A 323 10.04 29.55 -25.30
CA ALA A 323 9.71 30.33 -24.12
C ALA A 323 9.95 29.56 -22.83
N ASP A 324 9.61 28.26 -22.83
CA ASP A 324 9.81 27.36 -21.71
C ASP A 324 10.00 25.93 -22.20
N LEU A 325 10.72 25.11 -21.39
CA LEU A 325 10.98 23.71 -21.67
C LEU A 325 10.91 22.93 -20.38
N SER A 326 10.08 21.90 -20.36
CA SER A 326 10.03 20.92 -19.27
C SER A 326 10.25 19.51 -19.79
N VAL A 327 10.93 18.69 -18.99
CA VAL A 327 11.10 17.26 -19.25
C VAL A 327 10.47 16.51 -18.10
N SER A 328 9.46 15.70 -18.41
CA SER A 328 8.85 14.80 -17.44
C SER A 328 9.36 13.37 -17.62
N GLU A 329 9.61 12.72 -16.50
CA GLU A 329 9.91 11.30 -16.47
C GLU A 329 8.58 10.53 -16.43
N PRO A 330 8.54 9.27 -16.91
CA PRO A 330 7.35 8.45 -16.81
C PRO A 330 6.99 8.26 -15.34
N ALA A 331 5.71 8.23 -15.06
CA ALA A 331 5.18 7.92 -13.74
C ALA A 331 4.85 6.43 -13.62
N LEU A 332 4.77 5.94 -12.40
CA LEU A 332 4.32 4.58 -12.11
C LEU A 332 2.93 4.30 -12.71
N GLU A 333 2.12 5.34 -12.91
CA GLU A 333 0.81 5.25 -13.55
C GLU A 333 0.88 4.76 -15.00
N ASP A 334 1.89 5.21 -15.76
CA ASP A 334 2.09 4.78 -17.15
C ASP A 334 2.40 3.28 -17.22
N LEU A 335 3.28 2.80 -16.33
CA LEU A 335 3.59 1.37 -16.21
C LEU A 335 2.35 0.56 -15.82
N PHE A 336 1.61 1.04 -14.84
CA PHE A 336 0.41 0.38 -14.35
C PHE A 336 -0.63 0.22 -15.46
N LEU A 337 -0.87 1.27 -16.25
CA LEU A 337 -1.79 1.24 -17.38
C LEU A 337 -1.31 0.30 -18.50
N GLU A 338 -0.01 0.25 -18.76
CA GLU A 338 0.55 -0.65 -19.78
C GLU A 338 0.39 -2.12 -19.39
N ILE A 339 0.75 -2.47 -18.14
CA ILE A 339 0.67 -3.84 -17.63
C ILE A 339 -0.80 -4.31 -17.55
N THR A 340 -1.71 -3.46 -17.04
CA THR A 340 -3.11 -3.85 -16.88
C THR A 340 -3.84 -3.99 -18.22
N ARG A 341 -3.46 -3.25 -19.26
CA ARG A 341 -4.01 -3.38 -20.61
C ARG A 341 -3.51 -4.64 -21.35
N LYS A 342 -2.22 -5.00 -21.19
CA LYS A 342 -1.65 -6.20 -21.84
C LYS A 342 -2.30 -7.51 -21.37
N VAL A 343 -2.84 -7.55 -20.17
CA VAL A 343 -3.49 -8.75 -19.59
C VAL A 343 -4.99 -8.80 -19.94
N ALA A 344 -5.57 -7.70 -20.45
CA ALA A 344 -6.98 -7.64 -20.87
C ALA A 344 -7.22 -8.07 -22.33
N ASN A 345 -6.17 -8.27 -23.12
CA ASN A 345 -6.18 -8.80 -24.49
C ASN A 345 -5.61 -10.23 -24.50
#